data_f4ba6ba6c574edbbcf6c688658886d52
#
_entry.id   f4ba6ba6c574edbbcf6c688658886d52
#
_cell.length_a   1.000
_cell.length_b   1.000
_cell.length_c   1.000
_cell.angle_alpha   90.00
_cell.angle_beta   90.00
_cell.angle_gamma   90.00
#
_symmetry.space_group_name_H-M   'P 1'
#
loop_
_entity.id
_entity.type
_entity.pdbx_description
1 polymer ?
#
loop_
_entity_poly.entity_id
_entity_poly.type
_entity_poly.pdbx_seq_one_letter_code
_entity_poly.pdbx_strand_id
1 'polypeptide(L)'
;MPAHRTSLLCCSVLALLGCATATPHQEPDAPQLAITMDDLPVHGTLPPGETRASVGRRILAAFKAAGVPEVYGFVNGFQLDREPGSDSALTAWTAAGYPLGNHTWSHRNLNQVSAQEFEADLARNEATLRQFGGGELRRWLRYPYLSEGSNAAKRDSVRAALVRRGYRIAAVTMDYSDWQWNEAFARCMAPGQEAGLAALERAYLENVKEAANRSRTLSRALYGRDVPYVLLTHIGAFNARMMPRVLEVYRQEGFRFTTLEAAQRDSVYRRDMDPSQPAGPTSLEARARQRGVPIPPRTDRAAMLRDACR
;
A
#
# COMPACT_ATOMS: atom_id res chain seq x y z
N MET A 1 -0.41 87.78 -34.46
CA MET A 1 -0.19 86.45 -35.09
C MET A 1 0.28 85.55 -33.97
N PRO A 2 -0.51 84.52 -33.54
CA PRO A 2 -0.13 83.62 -32.45
C PRO A 2 0.52 82.36 -32.97
N ALA A 3 1.60 81.96 -32.29
CA ALA A 3 2.33 80.72 -32.55
C ALA A 3 1.67 79.53 -31.87
N HIS A 4 1.35 78.50 -32.65
CA HIS A 4 0.86 77.20 -32.15
C HIS A 4 2.01 76.37 -31.59
N ARG A 5 1.92 75.97 -30.31
CA ARG A 5 2.75 74.96 -29.65
C ARG A 5 2.03 73.62 -29.74
N THR A 6 2.61 72.67 -30.46
CA THR A 6 2.15 71.30 -30.53
C THR A 6 2.81 70.50 -29.41
N SER A 7 2.01 69.99 -28.45
CA SER A 7 2.48 69.07 -27.42
C SER A 7 2.38 67.63 -27.93
N LEU A 8 3.52 66.96 -27.99
CA LEU A 8 3.56 65.50 -28.21
C LEU A 8 3.28 64.80 -26.86
N LEU A 9 2.20 64.04 -26.79
CA LEU A 9 1.91 63.07 -25.72
C LEU A 9 2.64 61.79 -26.03
N CYS A 10 3.61 61.43 -25.18
CA CYS A 10 4.31 60.16 -25.21
C CYS A 10 3.49 59.12 -24.40
N CYS A 11 2.77 58.22 -25.05
CA CYS A 11 2.11 57.08 -24.42
C CYS A 11 3.11 55.97 -24.15
N SER A 12 3.51 55.81 -22.89
CA SER A 12 4.30 54.68 -22.43
C SER A 12 3.37 53.47 -22.20
N VAL A 13 3.47 52.45 -23.10
CA VAL A 13 2.76 51.18 -22.91
C VAL A 13 3.59 50.31 -21.97
N LEU A 14 3.15 50.13 -20.73
CA LEU A 14 3.68 49.13 -19.79
C LEU A 14 3.17 47.74 -20.24
N ALA A 15 4.05 46.94 -20.80
CA ALA A 15 3.78 45.52 -21.05
C ALA A 15 3.91 44.75 -19.71
N LEU A 16 2.77 44.37 -19.12
CA LEU A 16 2.69 43.41 -18.01
C LEU A 16 2.99 42.01 -18.55
N LEU A 17 4.22 41.53 -18.35
CA LEU A 17 4.53 40.10 -18.50
C LEU A 17 3.86 39.32 -17.37
N GLY A 18 2.69 38.77 -17.63
CA GLY A 18 2.05 37.78 -16.78
C GLY A 18 2.86 36.47 -16.81
N CYS A 19 3.57 36.16 -15.72
CA CYS A 19 4.06 34.79 -15.49
C CYS A 19 2.84 33.88 -15.30
N ALA A 20 2.41 33.21 -16.37
CA ALA A 20 1.49 32.10 -16.29
C ALA A 20 2.23 30.96 -15.58
N THR A 21 1.92 30.73 -14.31
CA THR A 21 2.30 29.49 -13.63
C THR A 21 1.58 28.35 -14.33
N ALA A 22 2.33 27.61 -15.15
CA ALA A 22 1.83 26.40 -15.77
C ALA A 22 1.44 25.43 -14.66
N THR A 23 0.15 25.24 -14.47
CA THR A 23 -0.40 24.10 -13.72
C THR A 23 0.16 22.86 -14.38
N PRO A 24 0.78 21.92 -13.64
CA PRO A 24 1.28 20.70 -14.25
C PRO A 24 0.09 20.00 -14.95
N HIS A 25 0.18 19.87 -16.26
CA HIS A 25 -0.76 19.11 -17.07
C HIS A 25 -0.80 17.70 -16.49
N GLN A 26 -1.91 17.35 -15.86
CA GLN A 26 -2.15 16.02 -15.38
C GLN A 26 -2.42 15.17 -16.61
N GLU A 27 -1.43 14.40 -17.07
CA GLU A 27 -1.66 13.42 -18.14
C GLU A 27 -2.78 12.46 -17.67
N PRO A 28 -3.88 12.35 -18.42
CA PRO A 28 -5.07 11.60 -17.99
C PRO A 28 -4.82 10.10 -17.79
N ASP A 29 -3.75 9.54 -18.37
CA ASP A 29 -3.52 8.10 -18.53
C ASP A 29 -2.43 7.50 -17.62
N ALA A 30 -1.81 8.27 -16.71
CA ALA A 30 -0.79 7.72 -15.82
C ALA A 30 -1.42 6.71 -14.84
N PRO A 31 -0.87 5.48 -14.71
CA PRO A 31 -1.40 4.48 -13.80
C PRO A 31 -1.35 4.97 -12.35
N GLN A 32 -2.45 4.82 -11.62
CA GLN A 32 -2.55 5.25 -10.24
C GLN A 32 -2.20 4.10 -9.29
N LEU A 33 -1.52 4.41 -8.18
CA LEU A 33 -1.08 3.46 -7.18
C LEU A 33 -1.45 3.94 -5.78
N ALA A 34 -2.38 3.26 -5.12
CA ALA A 34 -2.64 3.40 -3.69
C ALA A 34 -1.75 2.42 -2.92
N ILE A 35 -0.97 2.92 -1.99
CA ILE A 35 -0.09 2.10 -1.15
C ILE A 35 -0.82 1.74 0.13
N THR A 36 -0.77 0.46 0.51
CA THR A 36 -1.28 -0.03 1.81
C THR A 36 -0.22 -0.87 2.49
N MET A 37 -0.16 -0.78 3.82
CA MET A 37 0.80 -1.53 4.62
C MET A 37 0.08 -2.42 5.64
N ASP A 38 0.36 -3.70 5.59
CA ASP A 38 -0.19 -4.68 6.50
C ASP A 38 0.75 -4.92 7.70
N ASP A 39 0.23 -5.53 8.76
CA ASP A 39 0.93 -5.99 9.95
C ASP A 39 1.53 -4.90 10.84
N LEU A 40 0.91 -3.71 10.88
CA LEU A 40 1.33 -2.72 11.88
C LEU A 40 1.20 -3.29 13.31
N PRO A 41 2.17 -3.02 14.23
CA PRO A 41 3.26 -2.05 14.11
C PRO A 41 4.51 -2.54 13.38
N VAL A 42 4.81 -3.82 13.20
CA VAL A 42 5.92 -4.33 12.35
C VAL A 42 5.72 -5.80 12.01
N HIS A 43 6.06 -6.16 10.78
CA HIS A 43 6.12 -7.53 10.26
C HIS A 43 7.55 -8.09 10.33
N GLY A 44 7.65 -9.38 10.69
CA GLY A 44 8.88 -10.18 10.60
C GLY A 44 9.94 -9.86 11.65
N THR A 45 11.09 -10.48 11.48
CA THR A 45 12.24 -10.36 12.37
C THR A 45 12.90 -8.99 12.23
N LEU A 46 13.24 -8.38 13.37
CA LEU A 46 14.01 -7.14 13.42
C LEU A 46 15.50 -7.46 13.49
N PRO A 47 16.34 -6.83 12.66
CA PRO A 47 17.78 -6.88 12.82
C PRO A 47 18.23 -6.29 14.17
N PRO A 48 19.43 -6.63 14.65
CA PRO A 48 19.99 -6.03 15.87
C PRO A 48 19.96 -4.50 15.83
N GLY A 49 19.53 -3.87 16.92
CA GLY A 49 19.45 -2.41 17.05
C GLY A 49 18.21 -1.77 16.42
N GLU A 50 17.36 -2.52 15.73
CA GLU A 50 16.09 -2.04 15.22
C GLU A 50 14.96 -2.22 16.24
N THR A 51 14.02 -1.27 16.22
CA THR A 51 12.77 -1.32 16.97
C THR A 51 11.58 -1.12 16.04
N ARG A 52 10.38 -1.53 16.46
CA ARG A 52 9.15 -1.26 15.70
C ARG A 52 8.99 0.23 15.39
N ALA A 53 9.28 1.07 16.36
CA ALA A 53 9.24 2.52 16.21
C ALA A 53 10.28 3.04 15.19
N SER A 54 11.51 2.49 15.15
CA SER A 54 12.53 2.92 14.18
C SER A 54 12.14 2.55 12.75
N VAL A 55 11.61 1.36 12.55
CA VAL A 55 11.10 0.88 11.25
C VAL A 55 9.95 1.78 10.77
N GLY A 56 8.95 2.01 11.63
CA GLY A 56 7.81 2.88 11.30
C GLY A 56 8.22 4.29 10.91
N ARG A 57 9.12 4.93 11.70
CA ARG A 57 9.62 6.29 11.40
C ARG A 57 10.34 6.37 10.05
N ARG A 58 11.15 5.38 9.69
CA ARG A 58 11.85 5.37 8.39
C ARG A 58 10.88 5.26 7.22
N ILE A 59 9.88 4.40 7.32
CA ILE A 59 8.84 4.25 6.30
C ILE A 59 8.05 5.56 6.15
N LEU A 60 7.61 6.16 7.26
CA LEU A 60 6.90 7.44 7.24
C LEU A 60 7.73 8.57 6.63
N ALA A 61 9.04 8.63 6.93
CA ALA A 61 9.95 9.59 6.33
C ALA A 61 10.05 9.39 4.79
N ALA A 62 10.12 8.13 4.33
CA ALA A 62 10.15 7.84 2.90
C ALA A 62 8.84 8.26 2.20
N PHE A 63 7.69 7.98 2.78
CA PHE A 63 6.40 8.41 2.23
C PHE A 63 6.27 9.92 2.15
N LYS A 64 6.67 10.62 3.22
CA LYS A 64 6.66 12.09 3.26
C LYS A 64 7.58 12.68 2.18
N ALA A 65 8.81 12.19 2.08
CA ALA A 65 9.78 12.65 1.07
C ALA A 65 9.30 12.41 -0.36
N ALA A 66 8.56 11.32 -0.57
CA ALA A 66 7.98 10.99 -1.87
C ALA A 66 6.61 11.66 -2.12
N GLY A 67 6.05 12.45 -1.22
CA GLY A 67 4.75 13.08 -1.39
C GLY A 67 3.61 12.08 -1.56
N VAL A 68 3.69 10.90 -0.90
CA VAL A 68 2.60 9.91 -0.91
C VAL A 68 1.41 10.49 -0.15
N PRO A 69 0.22 10.64 -0.77
CA PRO A 69 -0.88 11.39 -0.17
C PRO A 69 -1.51 10.70 1.03
N GLU A 70 -1.56 9.38 1.01
CA GLU A 70 -2.17 8.56 2.05
C GLU A 70 -1.63 7.13 1.98
N VAL A 71 -1.42 6.51 3.15
CA VAL A 71 -1.15 5.07 3.28
C VAL A 71 -2.01 4.50 4.41
N TYR A 72 -2.92 3.59 4.09
CA TYR A 72 -3.62 2.82 5.11
C TYR A 72 -2.67 1.82 5.77
N GLY A 73 -2.54 1.91 7.09
CA GLY A 73 -1.85 0.93 7.93
C GLY A 73 -2.84 -0.06 8.53
N PHE A 74 -2.77 -1.34 8.15
CA PHE A 74 -3.64 -2.38 8.69
C PHE A 74 -3.02 -3.01 9.92
N VAL A 75 -3.71 -2.90 11.06
CA VAL A 75 -3.18 -3.15 12.41
C VAL A 75 -3.56 -4.53 12.92
N ASN A 76 -2.60 -5.23 13.51
CA ASN A 76 -2.81 -6.41 14.35
C ASN A 76 -2.52 -6.06 15.82
N GLY A 77 -3.57 -5.84 16.61
CA GLY A 77 -3.45 -5.33 17.98
C GLY A 77 -2.65 -6.23 18.92
N PHE A 78 -2.62 -7.56 18.71
CA PHE A 78 -1.87 -8.49 19.54
C PHE A 78 -0.37 -8.21 19.62
N GLN A 79 0.19 -7.52 18.63
CA GLN A 79 1.59 -7.17 18.61
C GLN A 79 1.96 -6.13 19.69
N LEU A 80 0.98 -5.29 20.08
CA LEU A 80 1.18 -4.30 21.15
C LEU A 80 1.41 -4.95 22.51
N ASP A 81 0.78 -6.11 22.74
CA ASP A 81 0.93 -6.87 24.00
C ASP A 81 2.31 -7.57 24.09
N ARG A 82 2.98 -7.80 22.96
CA ARG A 82 4.25 -8.53 22.92
C ARG A 82 5.47 -7.67 23.14
N GLU A 83 5.40 -6.39 22.80
CA GLU A 83 6.55 -5.49 22.85
C GLU A 83 6.13 -4.13 23.41
N PRO A 84 6.49 -3.84 24.67
CA PRO A 84 6.23 -2.53 25.28
C PRO A 84 6.81 -1.39 24.46
N GLY A 85 6.02 -0.33 24.24
CA GLY A 85 6.44 0.86 23.46
C GLY A 85 6.24 0.72 21.95
N SER A 86 5.76 -0.43 21.46
CA SER A 86 5.44 -0.61 20.03
C SER A 86 4.22 0.22 19.57
N ASP A 87 3.38 0.66 20.49
CA ASP A 87 2.28 1.60 20.31
C ASP A 87 2.74 2.96 19.75
N SER A 88 3.97 3.35 20.04
CA SER A 88 4.59 4.57 19.48
C SER A 88 4.64 4.55 17.93
N ALA A 89 4.70 3.37 17.31
CA ALA A 89 4.63 3.25 15.86
C ALA A 89 3.24 3.60 15.31
N LEU A 90 2.16 3.20 15.99
CA LEU A 90 0.79 3.57 15.61
C LEU A 90 0.52 5.05 15.85
N THR A 91 0.98 5.59 16.97
CA THR A 91 0.90 7.03 17.28
C THR A 91 1.62 7.87 16.21
N ALA A 92 2.83 7.46 15.79
CA ALA A 92 3.58 8.14 14.74
C ALA A 92 2.85 8.06 13.38
N TRP A 93 2.21 6.91 13.08
CA TRP A 93 1.45 6.71 11.84
C TRP A 93 0.29 7.70 11.71
N THR A 94 -0.53 7.78 12.76
CA THR A 94 -1.68 8.71 12.78
C THR A 94 -1.26 10.17 12.89
N ALA A 95 -0.17 10.49 13.61
CA ALA A 95 0.41 11.83 13.65
C ALA A 95 0.95 12.28 12.28
N ALA A 96 1.34 11.35 11.42
CA ALA A 96 1.70 11.65 10.03
C ALA A 96 0.47 11.89 9.11
N GLY A 97 -0.75 11.77 9.64
CA GLY A 97 -2.00 11.93 8.90
C GLY A 97 -2.47 10.67 8.18
N TYR A 98 -1.83 9.53 8.40
CA TYR A 98 -2.20 8.28 7.73
C TYR A 98 -3.21 7.48 8.54
N PRO A 99 -4.26 6.94 7.89
CA PRO A 99 -5.32 6.22 8.57
C PRO A 99 -4.91 4.80 8.97
N LEU A 100 -5.60 4.28 9.99
CA LEU A 100 -5.50 2.89 10.41
C LEU A 100 -6.72 2.09 9.93
N GLY A 101 -6.47 0.86 9.45
CA GLY A 101 -7.47 -0.13 9.07
C GLY A 101 -7.36 -1.39 9.92
N ASN A 102 -8.38 -2.23 9.85
CA ASN A 102 -8.46 -3.47 10.61
C ASN A 102 -7.79 -4.63 9.85
N HIS A 103 -6.87 -5.33 10.52
CA HIS A 103 -6.25 -6.55 10.02
C HIS A 103 -6.51 -7.76 10.94
N THR A 104 -7.62 -7.69 11.69
CA THR A 104 -7.97 -8.52 12.85
C THR A 104 -6.95 -8.40 13.99
N TRP A 105 -7.34 -8.79 15.20
CA TRP A 105 -6.47 -8.60 16.37
C TRP A 105 -5.26 -9.53 16.35
N SER A 106 -5.46 -10.83 16.03
CA SER A 106 -4.41 -11.86 16.09
C SER A 106 -3.97 -12.40 14.72
N HIS A 107 -4.29 -11.73 13.62
CA HIS A 107 -3.91 -12.10 12.26
C HIS A 107 -4.36 -13.53 11.88
N ARG A 108 -5.60 -13.92 12.24
CA ARG A 108 -6.09 -15.27 11.95
C ARG A 108 -6.48 -15.48 10.51
N ASN A 109 -6.06 -16.62 9.95
CA ASN A 109 -6.48 -17.01 8.60
C ASN A 109 -7.93 -17.50 8.62
N LEU A 110 -8.84 -16.82 7.92
CA LEU A 110 -10.26 -17.21 7.86
C LEU A 110 -10.47 -18.61 7.26
N ASN A 111 -9.55 -19.10 6.44
CA ASN A 111 -9.64 -20.46 5.95
C ASN A 111 -9.51 -21.53 7.06
N GLN A 112 -8.85 -21.18 8.18
CA GLN A 112 -8.51 -22.11 9.27
C GLN A 112 -9.39 -21.95 10.51
N VAL A 113 -10.11 -20.82 10.67
CA VAL A 113 -10.97 -20.53 11.81
C VAL A 113 -12.44 -20.45 11.40
N SER A 114 -13.35 -20.50 12.36
CA SER A 114 -14.78 -20.28 12.11
C SER A 114 -15.08 -18.81 11.77
N ALA A 115 -16.22 -18.55 11.15
CA ALA A 115 -16.70 -17.19 10.91
C ALA A 115 -16.90 -16.40 12.21
N GLN A 116 -17.39 -17.06 13.25
CA GLN A 116 -17.61 -16.46 14.57
C GLN A 116 -16.30 -16.05 15.25
N GLU A 117 -15.27 -16.92 15.21
CA GLU A 117 -13.95 -16.60 15.77
C GLU A 117 -13.31 -15.43 15.01
N PHE A 118 -13.44 -15.40 13.68
CA PHE A 118 -12.92 -14.30 12.87
C PHE A 118 -13.65 -12.98 13.19
N GLU A 119 -14.97 -12.99 13.32
CA GLU A 119 -15.76 -11.80 13.71
C GLU A 119 -15.38 -11.30 15.11
N ALA A 120 -15.17 -12.20 16.07
CA ALA A 120 -14.74 -11.85 17.43
C ALA A 120 -13.33 -11.20 17.40
N ASP A 121 -12.43 -11.74 16.62
CA ASP A 121 -11.06 -11.23 16.45
C ASP A 121 -11.02 -9.85 15.78
N LEU A 122 -11.86 -9.65 14.76
CA LEU A 122 -12.08 -8.36 14.12
C LEU A 122 -12.63 -7.32 15.11
N ALA A 123 -13.65 -7.70 15.88
CA ALA A 123 -14.28 -6.83 16.87
C ALA A 123 -13.32 -6.45 18.01
N ARG A 124 -12.48 -7.39 18.47
CA ARG A 124 -11.44 -7.14 19.47
C ARG A 124 -10.47 -6.06 19.00
N ASN A 125 -10.09 -6.07 17.75
CA ASN A 125 -9.14 -5.10 17.19
C ASN A 125 -9.71 -3.67 17.07
N GLU A 126 -11.03 -3.52 17.07
CA GLU A 126 -11.67 -2.19 17.00
C GLU A 126 -11.32 -1.30 18.20
N ALA A 127 -11.06 -1.88 19.39
CA ALA A 127 -10.62 -1.11 20.55
C ALA A 127 -9.26 -0.44 20.30
N THR A 128 -8.30 -1.19 19.77
CA THR A 128 -6.99 -0.68 19.34
C THR A 128 -7.12 0.44 18.31
N LEU A 129 -7.96 0.23 17.29
CA LEU A 129 -8.16 1.21 16.25
C LEU A 129 -8.80 2.51 16.75
N ARG A 130 -9.74 2.45 17.70
CA ARG A 130 -10.30 3.65 18.33
C ARG A 130 -9.27 4.39 19.18
N GLN A 131 -8.46 3.67 19.94
CA GLN A 131 -7.42 4.24 20.78
C GLN A 131 -6.40 5.05 19.96
N PHE A 132 -5.92 4.52 18.85
CA PHE A 132 -4.86 5.13 18.05
C PHE A 132 -5.38 5.91 16.84
N GLY A 133 -6.61 5.69 16.40
CA GLY A 133 -7.23 6.32 15.23
C GLY A 133 -7.93 7.68 15.49
N GLY A 134 -7.68 8.32 16.64
CA GLY A 134 -8.28 9.62 16.96
C GLY A 134 -9.77 9.55 17.32
N GLY A 135 -10.25 8.41 17.81
CA GLY A 135 -11.66 8.19 18.19
C GLY A 135 -12.55 7.73 17.03
N GLU A 136 -12.16 7.98 15.80
CA GLU A 136 -12.87 7.49 14.62
C GLU A 136 -12.42 6.08 14.22
N LEU A 137 -13.40 5.22 13.98
CA LEU A 137 -13.16 3.90 13.42
C LEU A 137 -13.32 3.94 11.91
N ARG A 138 -12.21 3.98 11.19
CA ARG A 138 -12.24 3.81 9.73
C ARG A 138 -12.43 2.35 9.39
N ARG A 139 -13.62 2.00 8.89
CA ARG A 139 -14.07 0.61 8.72
C ARG A 139 -13.59 0.01 7.40
N TRP A 140 -12.27 -0.07 7.24
CA TRP A 140 -11.62 -0.84 6.19
C TRP A 140 -11.02 -2.10 6.80
N LEU A 141 -11.37 -3.26 6.22
CA LEU A 141 -10.78 -4.55 6.54
C LEU A 141 -9.82 -4.97 5.46
N ARG A 142 -8.62 -5.36 5.84
CA ARG A 142 -7.75 -6.23 5.05
C ARG A 142 -7.79 -7.63 5.66
N TYR A 143 -8.20 -8.60 4.86
CA TYR A 143 -8.17 -9.99 5.30
C TYR A 143 -6.75 -10.49 5.48
N PRO A 144 -6.38 -11.07 6.64
CA PRO A 144 -5.12 -11.79 6.80
C PRO A 144 -4.95 -12.85 5.71
N TYR A 145 -3.74 -12.94 5.15
CA TYR A 145 -3.42 -13.85 4.03
C TYR A 145 -4.26 -13.64 2.77
N LEU A 146 -4.99 -12.53 2.65
CA LEU A 146 -6.01 -12.30 1.61
C LEU A 146 -7.06 -13.42 1.55
N SER A 147 -7.31 -14.12 2.67
CA SER A 147 -8.17 -15.29 2.76
C SER A 147 -9.60 -14.91 3.16
N GLU A 148 -10.54 -15.04 2.23
CA GLU A 148 -11.96 -14.70 2.42
C GLU A 148 -12.84 -15.90 2.81
N GLY A 149 -12.24 -17.01 3.24
CA GLY A 149 -12.96 -18.22 3.66
C GLY A 149 -12.82 -19.38 2.68
N SER A 150 -12.73 -20.61 3.23
CA SER A 150 -12.49 -21.84 2.48
C SER A 150 -13.71 -22.35 1.70
N ASN A 151 -14.93 -21.81 1.99
CA ASN A 151 -16.17 -22.17 1.31
C ASN A 151 -17.14 -20.96 1.31
N ALA A 152 -18.19 -21.07 0.48
CA ALA A 152 -19.17 -19.99 0.32
C ALA A 152 -19.88 -19.63 1.63
N ALA A 153 -20.36 -20.63 2.38
CA ALA A 153 -21.11 -20.40 3.61
C ALA A 153 -20.31 -19.59 4.65
N LYS A 154 -19.01 -19.94 4.84
CA LYS A 154 -18.11 -19.19 5.74
C LYS A 154 -17.88 -17.76 5.25
N ARG A 155 -17.61 -17.61 3.97
CA ARG A 155 -17.41 -16.31 3.33
C ARG A 155 -18.63 -15.41 3.47
N ASP A 156 -19.80 -15.93 3.12
CA ASP A 156 -21.05 -15.17 3.16
C ASP A 156 -21.42 -14.77 4.59
N SER A 157 -21.18 -15.65 5.57
CA SER A 157 -21.36 -15.34 7.00
C SER A 157 -20.49 -14.17 7.45
N VAL A 158 -19.19 -14.16 7.10
CA VAL A 158 -18.29 -13.06 7.45
C VAL A 158 -18.65 -11.79 6.69
N ARG A 159 -18.98 -11.85 5.40
CA ARG A 159 -19.42 -10.69 4.63
C ARG A 159 -20.69 -10.07 5.23
N ALA A 160 -21.66 -10.88 5.66
CA ALA A 160 -22.84 -10.39 6.37
C ALA A 160 -22.47 -9.68 7.70
N ALA A 161 -21.50 -10.21 8.44
CA ALA A 161 -21.00 -9.54 9.63
C ALA A 161 -20.32 -8.19 9.32
N LEU A 162 -19.54 -8.12 8.25
CA LEU A 162 -18.92 -6.87 7.78
C LEU A 162 -19.98 -5.83 7.40
N VAL A 163 -21.05 -6.23 6.70
CA VAL A 163 -22.17 -5.33 6.38
C VAL A 163 -22.80 -4.78 7.66
N ARG A 164 -23.14 -5.64 8.61
CA ARG A 164 -23.72 -5.19 9.90
C ARG A 164 -22.83 -4.21 10.66
N ARG A 165 -21.50 -4.34 10.52
CA ARG A 165 -20.52 -3.47 11.16
C ARG A 165 -20.11 -2.27 10.31
N GLY A 166 -20.62 -2.14 9.07
CA GLY A 166 -20.33 -1.04 8.15
C GLY A 166 -18.90 -1.09 7.58
N TYR A 167 -18.26 -2.25 7.52
CA TYR A 167 -16.92 -2.42 6.94
C TYR A 167 -16.96 -2.45 5.41
N ARG A 168 -15.90 -1.92 4.82
CA ARG A 168 -15.51 -2.15 3.42
C ARG A 168 -14.26 -3.03 3.41
N ILE A 169 -14.03 -3.73 2.30
CA ILE A 169 -12.86 -4.60 2.12
C ILE A 169 -11.81 -3.86 1.31
N ALA A 170 -10.58 -3.79 1.84
CA ALA A 170 -9.45 -3.25 1.14
C ALA A 170 -8.88 -4.33 0.20
N ALA A 171 -9.34 -4.34 -1.05
CA ALA A 171 -8.89 -5.27 -2.07
C ALA A 171 -7.46 -4.97 -2.53
N VAL A 172 -6.78 -5.98 -3.09
CA VAL A 172 -5.40 -5.91 -3.57
C VAL A 172 -5.34 -6.26 -5.05
N THR A 173 -4.60 -5.47 -5.82
CA THR A 173 -4.36 -5.73 -7.25
C THR A 173 -2.87 -5.74 -7.62
N MET A 174 -1.99 -5.42 -6.67
CA MET A 174 -0.54 -5.48 -6.84
C MET A 174 0.12 -5.97 -5.56
N ASP A 175 1.00 -6.97 -5.68
CA ASP A 175 1.75 -7.57 -4.58
C ASP A 175 3.09 -8.07 -5.11
N TYR A 176 4.18 -7.72 -4.44
CA TYR A 176 5.53 -8.18 -4.76
C TYR A 176 6.13 -9.08 -3.67
N SER A 177 5.29 -9.56 -2.75
CA SER A 177 5.64 -10.53 -1.69
C SER A 177 6.83 -10.08 -0.84
N ASP A 178 6.84 -8.82 -0.44
CA ASP A 178 7.91 -8.15 0.32
C ASP A 178 8.22 -8.85 1.67
N TRP A 179 7.21 -9.46 2.27
CA TRP A 179 7.34 -10.17 3.55
C TRP A 179 8.36 -11.32 3.53
N GLN A 180 8.61 -11.94 2.36
CA GLN A 180 9.55 -13.05 2.23
C GLN A 180 11.03 -12.64 2.40
N TRP A 181 11.33 -11.35 2.31
CA TRP A 181 12.69 -10.83 2.24
C TRP A 181 13.30 -10.49 3.61
N ASN A 182 12.46 -10.33 4.65
CA ASN A 182 12.92 -9.88 5.97
C ASN A 182 13.94 -10.82 6.61
N GLU A 183 13.73 -12.14 6.53
CA GLU A 183 14.65 -13.14 7.10
C GLU A 183 16.03 -13.14 6.40
N ALA A 184 16.03 -13.04 5.08
CA ALA A 184 17.26 -12.90 4.30
C ALA A 184 18.00 -11.60 4.67
N PHE A 185 17.26 -10.50 4.78
CA PHE A 185 17.81 -9.21 5.20
C PHE A 185 18.42 -9.27 6.60
N ALA A 186 17.73 -9.88 7.57
CA ALA A 186 18.25 -10.00 8.93
C ALA A 186 19.61 -10.74 8.96
N ARG A 187 19.78 -11.80 8.15
CA ARG A 187 21.08 -12.49 8.00
C ARG A 187 22.13 -11.61 7.33
N CYS A 188 21.76 -10.86 6.31
CA CYS A 188 22.66 -9.97 5.58
C CYS A 188 23.13 -8.76 6.38
N MET A 189 22.56 -8.52 7.56
CA MET A 189 23.02 -7.46 8.46
C MET A 189 24.22 -7.89 9.33
N ALA A 190 24.69 -9.14 9.23
CA ALA A 190 25.91 -9.59 9.88
C ALA A 190 27.16 -8.93 9.24
N PRO A 191 28.24 -8.69 10.02
CA PRO A 191 29.50 -8.17 9.48
C PRO A 191 30.06 -9.04 8.34
N GLY A 192 30.63 -8.41 7.32
CA GLY A 192 31.22 -9.10 6.17
C GLY A 192 30.22 -9.54 5.08
N GLN A 193 28.95 -9.17 5.21
CA GLN A 193 27.88 -9.54 4.25
C GLN A 193 27.48 -8.41 3.27
N GLU A 194 28.33 -7.39 3.11
CA GLU A 194 28.00 -6.19 2.31
C GLU A 194 27.69 -6.53 0.85
N ALA A 195 28.42 -7.45 0.25
CA ALA A 195 28.18 -7.89 -1.13
C ALA A 195 26.87 -8.66 -1.26
N GLY A 196 26.56 -9.53 -0.28
CA GLY A 196 25.28 -10.25 -0.21
C GLY A 196 24.10 -9.33 -0.02
N LEU A 197 24.23 -8.34 0.88
CA LEU A 197 23.21 -7.31 1.09
C LEU A 197 22.96 -6.50 -0.19
N ALA A 198 24.01 -6.07 -0.90
CA ALA A 198 23.88 -5.34 -2.16
C ALA A 198 23.20 -6.18 -3.25
N ALA A 199 23.47 -7.48 -3.31
CA ALA A 199 22.79 -8.40 -4.23
C ALA A 199 21.31 -8.57 -3.87
N LEU A 200 20.99 -8.70 -2.57
CA LEU A 200 19.62 -8.78 -2.07
C LEU A 200 18.81 -7.52 -2.43
N GLU A 201 19.39 -6.33 -2.23
CA GLU A 201 18.75 -5.07 -2.57
C GLU A 201 18.44 -4.92 -4.07
N ARG A 202 19.38 -5.32 -4.95
CA ARG A 202 19.14 -5.32 -6.41
C ARG A 202 17.99 -6.24 -6.78
N ALA A 203 18.04 -7.49 -6.32
CA ALA A 203 17.00 -8.47 -6.60
C ALA A 203 15.62 -8.05 -6.07
N TYR A 204 15.58 -7.32 -4.95
CA TYR A 204 14.33 -6.77 -4.41
C TYR A 204 13.71 -5.73 -5.35
N LEU A 205 14.49 -4.79 -5.88
CA LEU A 205 13.98 -3.78 -6.81
C LEU A 205 13.56 -4.37 -8.16
N GLU A 206 14.28 -5.39 -8.63
CA GLU A 206 13.85 -6.17 -9.79
C GLU A 206 12.48 -6.83 -9.55
N ASN A 207 12.29 -7.41 -8.36
CA ASN A 207 11.01 -8.01 -7.98
C ASN A 207 9.86 -6.98 -7.92
N VAL A 208 10.12 -5.78 -7.41
CA VAL A 208 9.15 -4.67 -7.42
C VAL A 208 8.75 -4.31 -8.85
N LYS A 209 9.74 -4.16 -9.74
CA LYS A 209 9.51 -3.84 -11.16
C LYS A 209 8.75 -4.94 -11.89
N GLU A 210 9.11 -6.21 -11.66
CA GLU A 210 8.37 -7.36 -12.21
C GLU A 210 6.89 -7.35 -11.78
N ALA A 211 6.62 -7.12 -10.48
CA ALA A 211 5.26 -7.09 -9.96
C ALA A 211 4.43 -5.95 -10.56
N ALA A 212 5.02 -4.76 -10.72
CA ALA A 212 4.40 -3.63 -11.39
C ALA A 212 4.01 -3.97 -12.83
N ASN A 213 4.97 -4.47 -13.62
CA ASN A 213 4.76 -4.82 -15.02
C ASN A 213 3.74 -5.96 -15.20
N ARG A 214 3.80 -6.98 -14.32
CA ARG A 214 2.87 -8.08 -14.31
C ARG A 214 1.43 -7.61 -14.03
N SER A 215 1.23 -6.77 -13.02
CA SER A 215 -0.08 -6.22 -12.69
C SER A 215 -0.65 -5.38 -13.84
N ARG A 216 0.19 -4.56 -14.49
CA ARG A 216 -0.21 -3.78 -15.68
C ARG A 216 -0.57 -4.66 -16.86
N THR A 217 0.21 -5.69 -17.15
CA THR A 217 -0.09 -6.67 -18.22
C THR A 217 -1.44 -7.33 -17.99
N LEU A 218 -1.69 -7.82 -16.76
CA LEU A 218 -2.97 -8.42 -16.41
C LEU A 218 -4.14 -7.44 -16.47
N SER A 219 -3.95 -6.23 -15.97
CA SER A 219 -4.96 -5.17 -16.02
C SER A 219 -5.39 -4.85 -17.45
N ARG A 220 -4.41 -4.64 -18.33
CA ARG A 220 -4.65 -4.33 -19.75
C ARG A 220 -5.31 -5.49 -20.48
N ALA A 221 -4.88 -6.73 -20.21
CA ALA A 221 -5.49 -7.92 -20.81
C ALA A 221 -6.94 -8.16 -20.33
N LEU A 222 -7.25 -7.82 -19.07
CA LEU A 222 -8.57 -8.02 -18.48
C LEU A 222 -9.57 -6.89 -18.79
N TYR A 223 -9.07 -5.64 -18.89
CA TYR A 223 -9.91 -4.43 -18.91
C TYR A 223 -9.60 -3.46 -20.05
N GLY A 224 -8.59 -3.73 -20.89
CA GLY A 224 -8.16 -2.84 -21.97
C GLY A 224 -7.42 -1.59 -21.50
N ARG A 225 -7.15 -1.45 -20.20
CA ARG A 225 -6.53 -0.27 -19.58
C ARG A 225 -5.76 -0.61 -18.30
N ASP A 226 -4.94 0.31 -17.85
CA ASP A 226 -4.47 0.30 -16.47
C ASP A 226 -5.65 0.67 -15.54
N VAL A 227 -5.93 -0.17 -14.54
CA VAL A 227 -6.85 0.19 -13.45
C VAL A 227 -6.05 0.94 -12.37
N PRO A 228 -6.68 1.74 -11.50
CA PRO A 228 -6.00 2.19 -10.29
C PRO A 228 -5.58 0.97 -9.45
N TYR A 229 -4.30 0.88 -9.10
CA TYR A 229 -3.77 -0.29 -8.37
C TYR A 229 -3.81 -0.05 -6.87
N VAL A 230 -4.07 -1.10 -6.11
CA VAL A 230 -3.89 -1.14 -4.64
C VAL A 230 -2.73 -2.08 -4.35
N LEU A 231 -1.65 -1.49 -3.86
CA LEU A 231 -0.41 -2.19 -3.52
C LEU A 231 -0.49 -2.70 -2.09
N LEU A 232 -0.29 -4.01 -1.93
CA LEU A 232 -0.01 -4.65 -0.66
C LEU A 232 1.49 -4.61 -0.38
N THR A 233 1.85 -4.06 0.77
CA THR A 233 3.18 -4.16 1.37
C THR A 233 3.06 -4.44 2.87
N HIS A 234 4.17 -4.82 3.52
CA HIS A 234 4.21 -5.05 4.97
C HIS A 234 5.22 -4.11 5.64
N ILE A 235 4.91 -3.73 6.88
CA ILE A 235 5.79 -2.85 7.65
C ILE A 235 6.97 -3.64 8.24
N GLY A 236 7.96 -3.95 7.41
CA GLY A 236 9.14 -4.74 7.77
C GLY A 236 10.44 -3.92 7.73
N ALA A 237 11.48 -4.42 8.40
CA ALA A 237 12.77 -3.73 8.48
C ALA A 237 13.44 -3.59 7.10
N PHE A 238 13.36 -4.61 6.25
CA PHE A 238 13.92 -4.51 4.89
C PHE A 238 13.11 -3.54 4.02
N ASN A 239 11.80 -3.59 4.12
CA ASN A 239 10.94 -2.65 3.41
C ASN A 239 11.21 -1.20 3.85
N ALA A 240 11.44 -0.95 5.15
CA ALA A 240 11.83 0.37 5.65
C ALA A 240 13.15 0.87 5.05
N ARG A 241 14.13 -0.03 4.87
CA ARG A 241 15.40 0.29 4.20
C ARG A 241 15.22 0.59 2.71
N MET A 242 14.36 -0.17 2.05
CA MET A 242 14.20 -0.12 0.60
C MET A 242 13.15 0.88 0.12
N MET A 243 12.24 1.33 1.00
CA MET A 243 11.08 2.13 0.62
C MET A 243 11.40 3.36 -0.23
N PRO A 244 12.44 4.17 0.03
CA PRO A 244 12.77 5.29 -0.85
C PRO A 244 13.03 4.87 -2.29
N ARG A 245 13.74 3.74 -2.47
CA ARG A 245 14.07 3.19 -3.80
C ARG A 245 12.87 2.51 -4.46
N VAL A 246 12.03 1.86 -3.67
CA VAL A 246 10.76 1.26 -4.14
C VAL A 246 9.83 2.32 -4.72
N LEU A 247 9.66 3.43 -4.00
CA LEU A 247 8.83 4.55 -4.45
C LEU A 247 9.39 5.19 -5.74
N GLU A 248 10.71 5.26 -5.85
CA GLU A 248 11.36 5.75 -7.07
C GLU A 248 11.15 4.79 -8.25
N VAL A 249 11.22 3.47 -8.05
CA VAL A 249 10.88 2.48 -9.10
C VAL A 249 9.46 2.71 -9.60
N TYR A 250 8.48 2.87 -8.72
CA TYR A 250 7.10 3.12 -9.17
C TYR A 250 6.96 4.43 -9.96
N ARG A 251 7.67 5.49 -9.57
CA ARG A 251 7.69 6.74 -10.35
C ARG A 251 8.31 6.57 -11.74
N GLN A 252 9.43 5.85 -11.82
CA GLN A 252 10.11 5.55 -13.09
C GLN A 252 9.25 4.69 -14.01
N GLU A 253 8.42 3.79 -13.45
CA GLU A 253 7.41 3.04 -14.18
C GLU A 253 6.15 3.87 -14.51
N GLY A 254 6.15 5.17 -14.22
CA GLY A 254 5.10 6.13 -14.57
C GLY A 254 3.91 6.17 -13.62
N PHE A 255 3.99 5.52 -12.44
CA PHE A 255 2.87 5.55 -11.48
C PHE A 255 2.75 6.90 -10.77
N ARG A 256 1.49 7.30 -10.52
CA ARG A 256 1.13 8.40 -9.63
C ARG A 256 0.50 7.84 -8.36
N PHE A 257 0.94 8.36 -7.21
CA PHE A 257 0.37 7.93 -5.93
C PHE A 257 -1.02 8.53 -5.73
N THR A 258 -1.93 7.70 -5.21
CA THR A 258 -3.30 8.07 -4.91
C THR A 258 -3.73 7.47 -3.56
N THR A 259 -4.95 7.78 -3.11
CA THR A 259 -5.51 7.21 -1.87
C THR A 259 -6.21 5.87 -2.13
N LEU A 260 -6.35 5.04 -1.09
CA LEU A 260 -7.09 3.79 -1.17
C LEU A 260 -8.54 4.04 -1.61
N GLU A 261 -9.19 5.04 -1.04
CA GLU A 261 -10.57 5.37 -1.40
C GLU A 261 -10.69 5.82 -2.86
N ALA A 262 -9.76 6.63 -3.36
CA ALA A 262 -9.77 7.07 -4.75
C ALA A 262 -9.56 5.90 -5.71
N ALA A 263 -8.59 5.01 -5.43
CA ALA A 263 -8.35 3.83 -6.25
C ALA A 263 -9.58 2.91 -6.31
N GLN A 264 -10.20 2.65 -5.17
CA GLN A 264 -11.32 1.72 -5.07
C GLN A 264 -12.69 2.29 -5.49
N ARG A 265 -12.76 3.55 -5.94
CA ARG A 265 -13.92 4.06 -6.68
C ARG A 265 -14.05 3.46 -8.07
N ASP A 266 -12.99 2.91 -8.64
CA ASP A 266 -13.05 2.24 -9.92
C ASP A 266 -13.98 1.03 -9.87
N SER A 267 -14.75 0.85 -10.94
CA SER A 267 -15.77 -0.21 -11.02
C SER A 267 -15.20 -1.63 -10.87
N VAL A 268 -13.91 -1.80 -11.12
CA VAL A 268 -13.25 -3.11 -10.97
C VAL A 268 -13.26 -3.60 -9.52
N TYR A 269 -13.35 -2.68 -8.54
CA TYR A 269 -13.35 -2.99 -7.10
C TYR A 269 -14.74 -3.16 -6.51
N ARG A 270 -15.82 -2.84 -7.25
CA ARG A 270 -17.18 -2.80 -6.69
C ARG A 270 -17.57 -4.05 -5.91
N ARG A 271 -17.26 -5.25 -6.45
CA ARG A 271 -17.56 -6.52 -5.77
C ARG A 271 -16.62 -6.82 -4.62
N ASP A 272 -15.33 -6.49 -4.78
CA ASP A 272 -14.32 -6.84 -3.80
C ASP A 272 -14.42 -5.95 -2.56
N MET A 273 -14.68 -4.65 -2.78
CA MET A 273 -14.77 -3.65 -1.72
C MET A 273 -16.07 -3.77 -0.90
N ASP A 274 -17.18 -4.07 -1.56
CA ASP A 274 -18.53 -4.07 -0.95
C ASP A 274 -18.89 -5.47 -0.45
N PRO A 275 -18.92 -5.72 0.86
CA PRO A 275 -19.26 -7.04 1.38
C PRO A 275 -20.74 -7.42 1.17
N SER A 276 -21.62 -6.50 0.76
CA SER A 276 -23.00 -6.82 0.39
C SER A 276 -23.11 -7.47 -0.99
N GLN A 277 -22.09 -7.35 -1.84
CA GLN A 277 -22.05 -7.96 -3.15
C GLN A 277 -21.58 -9.42 -3.06
N PRO A 278 -22.01 -10.30 -3.98
CA PRO A 278 -21.47 -11.66 -4.05
C PRO A 278 -19.95 -11.64 -4.22
N ALA A 279 -19.25 -12.46 -3.43
CA ALA A 279 -17.80 -12.59 -3.55
C ALA A 279 -17.39 -13.10 -4.94
N GLY A 280 -16.28 -12.59 -5.43
CA GLY A 280 -15.68 -12.97 -6.71
C GLY A 280 -14.18 -13.24 -6.56
N PRO A 281 -13.47 -13.47 -7.68
CA PRO A 281 -12.02 -13.58 -7.65
C PRO A 281 -11.40 -12.22 -7.30
N THR A 282 -10.65 -12.16 -6.20
CA THR A 282 -10.20 -10.91 -5.55
C THR A 282 -8.88 -10.37 -6.11
N SER A 283 -8.06 -11.19 -6.80
CA SER A 283 -6.82 -10.74 -7.42
C SER A 283 -6.90 -10.69 -8.94
N LEU A 284 -6.02 -9.91 -9.58
CA LEU A 284 -5.93 -9.88 -11.05
C LEU A 284 -5.62 -11.27 -11.62
N GLU A 285 -4.76 -12.04 -10.95
CA GLU A 285 -4.44 -13.40 -11.37
C GLU A 285 -5.63 -14.36 -11.25
N ALA A 286 -6.42 -14.24 -10.18
CA ALA A 286 -7.63 -15.05 -10.02
C ALA A 286 -8.66 -14.73 -11.12
N ARG A 287 -8.80 -13.47 -11.48
CA ARG A 287 -9.67 -13.02 -12.59
C ARG A 287 -9.16 -13.48 -13.95
N ALA A 288 -7.84 -13.42 -14.14
CA ALA A 288 -7.21 -13.92 -15.36
C ALA A 288 -7.46 -15.43 -15.55
N ARG A 289 -7.26 -16.22 -14.49
CA ARG A 289 -7.61 -17.67 -14.53
C ARG A 289 -9.07 -17.91 -14.89
N GLN A 290 -9.98 -17.19 -14.25
CA GLN A 290 -11.43 -17.33 -14.52
C GLN A 290 -11.80 -17.01 -15.97
N ARG A 291 -11.08 -16.07 -16.61
CA ARG A 291 -11.37 -15.61 -17.98
C ARG A 291 -10.46 -16.28 -19.05
N GLY A 292 -9.61 -17.22 -18.67
CA GLY A 292 -8.67 -17.84 -19.59
C GLY A 292 -7.58 -16.90 -20.12
N VAL A 293 -7.30 -15.79 -19.42
CA VAL A 293 -6.24 -14.85 -19.78
C VAL A 293 -4.88 -15.40 -19.33
N PRO A 294 -3.86 -15.43 -20.20
CA PRO A 294 -2.52 -15.88 -19.82
C PRO A 294 -1.94 -15.05 -18.68
N ILE A 295 -1.37 -15.71 -17.69
CA ILE A 295 -0.75 -15.07 -16.54
C ILE A 295 0.76 -15.03 -16.76
N PRO A 296 1.39 -13.83 -16.78
CA PRO A 296 2.84 -13.73 -16.89
C PRO A 296 3.53 -14.48 -15.73
N PRO A 297 4.65 -15.17 -15.97
CA PRO A 297 5.37 -15.89 -14.92
C PRO A 297 5.87 -14.95 -13.84
N ARG A 298 6.12 -15.48 -12.64
CA ARG A 298 6.90 -14.82 -11.57
C ARG A 298 8.27 -15.47 -11.52
N THR A 299 9.30 -14.68 -11.33
CA THR A 299 10.64 -15.23 -11.03
C THR A 299 10.62 -15.87 -9.65
N ASP A 300 10.94 -17.17 -9.58
CA ASP A 300 11.10 -17.85 -8.29
C ASP A 300 12.43 -17.41 -7.64
N ARG A 301 12.34 -16.80 -6.49
CA ARG A 301 13.48 -16.32 -5.70
C ARG A 301 13.67 -17.11 -4.39
N ALA A 302 12.91 -18.17 -4.18
CA ALA A 302 12.93 -18.90 -2.91
C ALA A 302 14.32 -19.48 -2.58
N ALA A 303 15.02 -20.05 -3.55
CA ALA A 303 16.38 -20.55 -3.36
C ALA A 303 17.34 -19.41 -3.03
N MET A 304 17.33 -18.34 -3.80
CA MET A 304 18.17 -17.15 -3.57
C MET A 304 17.93 -16.57 -2.17
N LEU A 305 16.68 -16.44 -1.73
CA LEU A 305 16.34 -15.90 -0.41
C LEU A 305 16.77 -16.84 0.73
N ARG A 306 16.67 -18.17 0.55
CA ARG A 306 17.18 -19.13 1.54
C ARG A 306 18.70 -19.04 1.72
N ASP A 307 19.42 -18.85 0.62
CA ASP A 307 20.89 -18.94 0.59
C ASP A 307 21.58 -17.59 0.75
N ALA A 308 20.84 -16.48 0.69
CA ALA A 308 21.37 -15.14 0.88
C ALA A 308 22.07 -14.97 2.23
N CYS A 309 23.35 -14.56 2.19
CA CYS A 309 24.16 -14.24 3.38
C CYS A 309 24.28 -15.42 4.38
N ARG A 310 24.43 -16.62 3.87
CA ARG A 310 24.78 -17.83 4.65
C ARG A 310 26.28 -18.04 4.66
#